data_2a3eb39540053279beced9c18e480efa
#
_entry.id   2a3eb39540053279beced9c18e480efa
#
_cell.length_a   1.000
_cell.length_b   1.000
_cell.length_c   1.000
_cell.angle_alpha   90.00
_cell.angle_beta   90.00
_cell.angle_gamma   90.00
#
_symmetry.space_group_name_H-M   'P 1'
#
loop_
_entity.id
_entity.type
_entity.pdbx_description
1 polymer ?
#
loop_
_entity_poly.entity_id
_entity_poly.type
_entity_poly.pdbx_seq_one_letter_code
_entity_poly.pdbx_strand_id
1 'polypeptide(L)'
;MAKMNPVVHFEMGYKDRERMKKFYATVFGWEMKQMGAEMGNYVVAQTTETDNDGMVQTKGAINGGFYEKPDSPEGQPPSVVVSVDDVKAAVAAVKEAGGEILGSMQPDGSKTMEPTMIPGVGLWVSAKDTEGNRFSILQPKM
;
A
#
# COMPACT_ATOMS: atom_id res chain seq x y z
N MET A 1 -17.43 10.72 18.20
CA MET A 1 -17.45 9.79 17.08
C MET A 1 -16.10 9.81 16.37
N ALA A 2 -15.57 8.64 16.08
CA ALA A 2 -14.29 8.57 15.40
C ALA A 2 -14.39 9.07 13.96
N LYS A 3 -13.33 9.73 13.51
CA LYS A 3 -13.22 10.15 12.11
C LYS A 3 -13.13 8.91 11.22
N MET A 4 -13.82 8.92 10.09
CA MET A 4 -13.71 7.85 9.13
C MET A 4 -12.38 7.98 8.37
N ASN A 5 -11.66 6.89 8.26
CA ASN A 5 -10.37 6.84 7.58
C ASN A 5 -10.53 6.16 6.23
N PRO A 6 -10.31 6.86 5.12
CA PRO A 6 -10.61 6.31 3.80
C PRO A 6 -9.58 5.31 3.30
N VAL A 7 -10.03 4.43 2.40
CA VAL A 7 -9.13 3.63 1.58
C VAL A 7 -8.62 4.54 0.47
N VAL A 8 -7.31 4.64 0.31
CA VAL A 8 -6.70 5.57 -0.64
C VAL A 8 -5.82 4.91 -1.69
N HIS A 9 -5.60 3.60 -1.59
CA HIS A 9 -4.60 2.91 -2.42
C HIS A 9 -4.90 1.42 -2.40
N PHE A 10 -4.58 0.72 -3.49
CA PHE A 10 -4.62 -0.74 -3.50
C PHE A 10 -3.21 -1.29 -3.70
N GLU A 11 -3.00 -2.54 -3.33
CA GLU A 11 -1.72 -3.21 -3.56
C GLU A 11 -1.95 -4.61 -4.06
N MET A 12 -1.22 -4.99 -5.10
CA MET A 12 -1.21 -6.34 -5.66
C MET A 12 0.22 -6.76 -5.94
N GLY A 13 0.44 -8.06 -6.04
CA GLY A 13 1.79 -8.57 -6.30
C GLY A 13 2.00 -8.94 -7.76
N TYR A 14 3.25 -8.85 -8.23
CA TYR A 14 3.64 -9.33 -9.55
C TYR A 14 4.74 -10.38 -9.42
N LYS A 15 4.83 -11.26 -10.40
CA LYS A 15 5.96 -12.17 -10.55
C LYS A 15 6.85 -11.73 -11.70
N ASP A 16 6.24 -11.36 -12.82
CA ASP A 16 6.92 -10.84 -13.98
C ASP A 16 6.47 -9.39 -14.18
N ARG A 17 7.35 -8.47 -13.84
CA ARG A 17 7.03 -7.03 -13.84
C ARG A 17 6.59 -6.53 -15.21
N GLU A 18 7.34 -6.86 -16.25
CA GLU A 18 7.03 -6.36 -17.60
C GLU A 18 5.72 -6.95 -18.13
N ARG A 19 5.47 -8.22 -17.84
CA ARG A 19 4.22 -8.86 -18.23
C ARG A 19 3.02 -8.22 -17.52
N MET A 20 3.15 -7.95 -16.23
CA MET A 20 2.10 -7.29 -15.44
C MET A 20 1.83 -5.89 -15.97
N LYS A 21 2.87 -5.09 -16.19
CA LYS A 21 2.72 -3.72 -16.69
C LYS A 21 1.99 -3.71 -18.03
N LYS A 22 2.40 -4.57 -18.95
CA LYS A 22 1.79 -4.66 -20.27
C LYS A 22 0.31 -5.03 -20.18
N PHE A 23 -0.02 -5.98 -19.31
CA PHE A 23 -1.41 -6.42 -19.15
C PHE A 23 -2.32 -5.25 -18.75
N TYR A 24 -1.99 -4.57 -17.66
CA TYR A 24 -2.87 -3.53 -17.13
C TYR A 24 -2.88 -2.26 -18.01
N ALA A 25 -1.77 -1.94 -18.65
CA ALA A 25 -1.72 -0.82 -19.58
C ALA A 25 -2.57 -1.11 -20.83
N THR A 26 -2.51 -2.33 -21.35
CA THR A 26 -3.24 -2.72 -22.55
C THR A 26 -4.74 -2.85 -22.30
N VAL A 27 -5.12 -3.48 -21.19
CA VAL A 27 -6.53 -3.79 -20.90
C VAL A 27 -7.27 -2.56 -20.36
N PHE A 28 -6.64 -1.83 -19.44
CA PHE A 28 -7.33 -0.76 -18.71
C PHE A 28 -6.73 0.63 -18.92
N GLY A 29 -5.65 0.73 -19.68
CA GLY A 29 -5.04 2.03 -19.96
C GLY A 29 -4.28 2.64 -18.77
N TRP A 30 -3.93 1.83 -17.77
CA TRP A 30 -3.21 2.34 -16.61
C TRP A 30 -1.79 2.74 -16.96
N GLU A 31 -1.31 3.79 -16.32
CA GLU A 31 0.09 4.22 -16.47
C GLU A 31 0.92 3.61 -15.35
N MET A 32 1.99 2.93 -15.72
CA MET A 32 2.86 2.21 -14.80
C MET A 32 4.19 2.92 -14.63
N LYS A 33 4.49 3.34 -13.41
CA LYS A 33 5.76 3.98 -13.10
C LYS A 33 6.60 3.07 -12.22
N GLN A 34 7.71 2.58 -12.79
CA GLN A 34 8.60 1.68 -12.08
C GLN A 34 9.53 2.46 -11.15
N MET A 35 9.61 2.03 -9.90
CA MET A 35 10.55 2.56 -8.94
C MET A 35 11.82 1.71 -8.96
N GLY A 36 12.89 2.21 -8.36
CA GLY A 36 14.15 1.51 -8.31
C GLY A 36 14.24 0.48 -7.20
N ALA A 37 15.42 -0.16 -7.10
CA ALA A 37 15.67 -1.18 -6.09
C ALA A 37 15.53 -0.64 -4.67
N GLU A 38 15.78 0.63 -4.45
CA GLU A 38 15.64 1.28 -3.14
C GLU A 38 14.19 1.29 -2.66
N MET A 39 13.24 1.12 -3.58
CA MET A 39 11.80 1.01 -3.27
C MET A 39 11.30 -0.41 -3.48
N GLY A 40 12.20 -1.41 -3.44
CA GLY A 40 11.82 -2.80 -3.59
C GLY A 40 11.31 -3.16 -4.97
N ASN A 41 11.71 -2.43 -5.99
CA ASN A 41 11.25 -2.61 -7.37
C ASN A 41 9.73 -2.45 -7.51
N TYR A 42 9.15 -1.62 -6.67
CA TYR A 42 7.72 -1.32 -6.68
C TYR A 42 7.31 -0.62 -7.97
N VAL A 43 6.11 -0.91 -8.46
CA VAL A 43 5.54 -0.23 -9.63
C VAL A 43 4.30 0.52 -9.18
N VAL A 44 4.33 1.84 -9.34
CA VAL A 44 3.15 2.67 -9.06
C VAL A 44 2.19 2.55 -10.23
N ALA A 45 0.93 2.26 -9.94
CA ALA A 45 -0.12 2.14 -10.95
C ALA A 45 -1.05 3.33 -10.86
N GLN A 46 -1.01 4.18 -11.88
CA GLN A 46 -1.94 5.30 -11.98
C GLN A 46 -3.15 4.85 -12.77
N THR A 47 -4.28 4.74 -12.09
CA THR A 47 -5.52 4.24 -12.69
C THR A 47 -6.47 5.37 -13.08
N THR A 48 -6.19 6.59 -12.64
CA THR A 48 -7.06 7.74 -12.82
C THR A 48 -6.21 9.00 -12.91
N GLU A 49 -6.79 10.06 -13.44
CA GLU A 49 -6.09 11.33 -13.57
C GLU A 49 -5.81 11.96 -12.21
N THR A 50 -4.64 12.56 -12.09
CA THR A 50 -4.24 13.30 -10.90
C THR A 50 -3.84 14.72 -11.29
N ASP A 51 -3.90 15.65 -10.31
CA ASP A 51 -3.42 17.01 -10.54
C ASP A 51 -1.89 17.09 -10.34
N ASN A 52 -1.34 18.30 -10.40
CA ASN A 52 0.12 18.51 -10.26
C ASN A 52 0.66 18.11 -8.90
N ASP A 53 -0.20 18.02 -7.88
CA ASP A 53 0.18 17.60 -6.54
C ASP A 53 -0.04 16.10 -6.33
N GLY A 54 -0.42 15.37 -7.38
CA GLY A 54 -0.65 13.93 -7.29
C GLY A 54 -2.01 13.54 -6.72
N MET A 55 -2.92 14.49 -6.59
CA MET A 55 -4.24 14.22 -6.01
C MET A 55 -5.22 13.73 -7.06
N VAL A 56 -5.95 12.67 -6.70
CA VAL A 56 -6.97 12.07 -7.57
C VAL A 56 -8.11 13.07 -7.81
N GLN A 57 -8.52 13.21 -9.06
CA GLN A 57 -9.55 14.17 -9.45
C GLN A 57 -10.95 13.58 -9.54
N THR A 58 -11.05 12.27 -9.73
CA THR A 58 -12.36 11.60 -9.87
C THR A 58 -12.78 11.02 -8.53
N LYS A 59 -13.96 11.39 -8.06
CA LYS A 59 -14.51 10.86 -6.80
C LYS A 59 -14.59 9.34 -6.85
N GLY A 60 -14.12 8.71 -5.78
CA GLY A 60 -14.19 7.26 -5.63
C GLY A 60 -13.11 6.49 -6.36
N ALA A 61 -12.30 7.16 -7.17
CA ALA A 61 -11.17 6.49 -7.84
C ALA A 61 -9.96 6.46 -6.92
N ILE A 62 -9.15 5.41 -7.03
CA ILE A 62 -7.90 5.29 -6.29
C ILE A 62 -6.81 4.79 -7.22
N ASN A 63 -5.60 5.24 -6.99
CA ASN A 63 -4.42 4.69 -7.63
C ASN A 63 -3.89 3.55 -6.76
N GLY A 64 -2.87 2.86 -7.21
CA GLY A 64 -2.34 1.76 -6.45
C GLY A 64 -0.92 1.44 -6.83
N GLY A 65 -0.49 0.25 -6.49
CA GLY A 65 0.85 -0.19 -6.82
C GLY A 65 1.00 -1.70 -6.79
N PHE A 66 2.11 -2.14 -7.37
CA PHE A 66 2.43 -3.56 -7.46
C PHE A 66 3.80 -3.78 -6.82
N TYR A 67 3.85 -4.75 -5.91
CA TYR A 67 5.10 -5.15 -5.26
C TYR A 67 5.57 -6.49 -5.84
N GLU A 68 6.87 -6.75 -5.74
CA GLU A 68 7.39 -8.05 -6.14
C GLU A 68 6.92 -9.10 -5.15
N LYS A 69 6.25 -10.15 -5.66
CA LYS A 69 5.76 -11.21 -4.79
C LYS A 69 6.92 -11.97 -4.17
N PRO A 70 6.91 -12.17 -2.85
CA PRO A 70 7.88 -13.05 -2.23
C PRO A 70 7.67 -14.49 -2.70
N ASP A 71 8.72 -15.29 -2.66
CA ASP A 71 8.63 -16.72 -2.94
C ASP A 71 7.95 -17.42 -1.77
N SER A 72 6.64 -17.31 -1.73
CA SER A 72 5.82 -17.95 -0.70
C SER A 72 4.73 -18.74 -1.37
N PRO A 73 4.55 -20.01 -0.97
CA PRO A 73 3.48 -20.82 -1.56
C PRO A 73 2.08 -20.29 -1.24
N GLU A 74 1.96 -19.46 -0.23
CA GLU A 74 0.65 -18.95 0.21
C GLU A 74 0.16 -17.78 -0.64
N GLY A 75 1.04 -17.10 -1.37
CA GLY A 75 0.66 -15.95 -2.16
C GLY A 75 0.05 -14.84 -1.28
N GLN A 76 0.02 -13.63 -1.80
CA GLN A 76 -0.64 -12.53 -1.11
C GLN A 76 -1.78 -12.03 -1.96
N PRO A 77 -3.03 -12.07 -1.45
CA PRO A 77 -4.17 -11.53 -2.19
C PRO A 77 -4.06 -10.01 -2.29
N PRO A 78 -4.78 -9.40 -3.23
CA PRO A 78 -4.86 -7.95 -3.29
C PRO A 78 -5.28 -7.38 -1.94
N SER A 79 -4.73 -6.23 -1.58
CA SER A 79 -5.03 -5.57 -0.32
C SER A 79 -5.24 -4.08 -0.54
N VAL A 80 -5.73 -3.40 0.50
CA VAL A 80 -5.99 -1.96 0.44
C VAL A 80 -5.16 -1.24 1.49
N VAL A 81 -4.95 0.04 1.25
CA VAL A 81 -4.24 0.91 2.19
C VAL A 81 -5.24 1.93 2.74
N VAL A 82 -5.30 2.04 4.06
CA VAL A 82 -6.18 2.97 4.77
C VAL A 82 -5.34 4.14 5.24
N SER A 83 -5.78 5.36 4.92
CA SER A 83 -5.11 6.59 5.36
C SER A 83 -5.60 6.98 6.75
N VAL A 84 -4.65 7.27 7.65
CA VAL A 84 -4.97 7.69 9.01
C VAL A 84 -4.21 8.97 9.36
N ASP A 85 -4.69 9.71 10.35
CA ASP A 85 -4.02 10.91 10.81
C ASP A 85 -2.85 10.60 11.74
N ASP A 86 -2.95 9.52 12.51
CA ASP A 86 -1.95 9.14 13.52
C ASP A 86 -1.77 7.63 13.48
N VAL A 87 -0.65 7.19 12.90
CA VAL A 87 -0.39 5.75 12.73
C VAL A 87 -0.20 5.04 14.06
N LYS A 88 0.38 5.70 15.06
CA LYS A 88 0.58 5.08 16.37
C LYS A 88 -0.75 4.80 17.07
N ALA A 89 -1.66 5.77 17.01
CA ALA A 89 -3.00 5.59 17.56
C ALA A 89 -3.76 4.50 16.80
N ALA A 90 -3.61 4.44 15.48
CA ALA A 90 -4.25 3.40 14.66
C ALA A 90 -3.72 2.01 15.00
N VAL A 91 -2.41 1.87 15.19
CA VAL A 91 -1.80 0.59 15.59
C VAL A 91 -2.36 0.12 16.93
N ALA A 92 -2.45 1.03 17.91
CA ALA A 92 -3.01 0.70 19.21
C ALA A 92 -4.46 0.26 19.09
N ALA A 93 -5.24 0.96 18.25
CA ALA A 93 -6.66 0.64 18.05
C ALA A 93 -6.85 -0.73 17.38
N VAL A 94 -5.99 -1.08 16.42
CA VAL A 94 -6.02 -2.39 15.77
C VAL A 94 -5.81 -3.50 16.80
N LYS A 95 -4.80 -3.36 17.66
CA LYS A 95 -4.50 -4.36 18.70
C LYS A 95 -5.65 -4.48 19.68
N GLU A 96 -6.18 -3.35 20.12
CA GLU A 96 -7.28 -3.34 21.10
C GLU A 96 -8.55 -3.98 20.53
N ALA A 97 -8.80 -3.80 19.24
CA ALA A 97 -9.99 -4.34 18.57
C ALA A 97 -9.85 -5.82 18.16
N GLY A 98 -8.70 -6.45 18.45
CA GLY A 98 -8.50 -7.87 18.17
C GLY A 98 -7.77 -8.16 16.87
N GLY A 99 -7.28 -7.13 16.18
CA GLY A 99 -6.45 -7.32 15.00
C GLY A 99 -4.99 -7.58 15.35
N GLU A 100 -4.19 -7.74 14.32
CA GLU A 100 -2.76 -8.07 14.49
C GLU A 100 -1.91 -7.13 13.64
N ILE A 101 -0.79 -6.68 14.20
CA ILE A 101 0.18 -5.88 13.45
C ILE A 101 1.20 -6.83 12.85
N LEU A 102 1.38 -6.75 11.53
CA LEU A 102 2.35 -7.58 10.82
C LEU A 102 3.70 -6.88 10.69
N GLY A 103 3.72 -5.55 10.83
CA GLY A 103 4.95 -4.78 10.77
C GLY A 103 5.24 -4.20 9.40
N SER A 104 6.50 -3.86 9.20
CA SER A 104 6.97 -3.27 7.96
C SER A 104 8.43 -3.66 7.71
N MET A 105 8.92 -3.36 6.50
CA MET A 105 10.30 -3.63 6.13
C MET A 105 11.07 -2.32 6.11
N GLN A 106 12.24 -2.32 6.75
CA GLN A 106 13.11 -1.15 6.76
C GLN A 106 13.94 -1.09 5.45
N PRO A 107 14.53 0.07 5.13
CA PRO A 107 15.32 0.20 3.91
C PRO A 107 16.47 -0.80 3.79
N ASP A 108 17.01 -1.29 4.91
CA ASP A 108 18.09 -2.30 4.92
C ASP A 108 17.57 -3.74 4.72
N GLY A 109 16.26 -3.90 4.53
CA GLY A 109 15.64 -5.22 4.32
C GLY A 109 15.23 -5.93 5.59
N SER A 110 15.54 -5.39 6.75
CA SER A 110 15.13 -6.01 8.01
C SER A 110 13.66 -5.71 8.32
N LYS A 111 13.02 -6.62 9.05
CA LYS A 111 11.63 -6.43 9.50
C LYS A 111 11.60 -5.70 10.83
N THR A 112 10.56 -4.88 11.00
CA THR A 112 10.26 -4.24 12.27
C THR A 112 8.75 -4.30 12.51
N MET A 113 8.35 -4.31 13.77
CA MET A 113 6.92 -4.22 14.11
C MET A 113 6.44 -2.77 14.15
N GLU A 114 7.36 -1.83 14.02
CA GLU A 114 7.05 -0.41 14.00
C GLU A 114 6.73 0.06 12.58
N PRO A 115 5.96 1.14 12.42
CA PRO A 115 5.77 1.75 11.11
C PRO A 115 7.11 2.23 10.54
N THR A 116 7.26 2.11 9.23
CA THR A 116 8.46 2.56 8.52
C THR A 116 8.13 3.78 7.67
N MET A 117 9.02 4.78 7.71
CA MET A 117 8.87 5.96 6.86
C MET A 117 9.23 5.61 5.42
N ILE A 118 8.28 5.82 4.53
CA ILE A 118 8.52 5.69 3.09
C ILE A 118 8.75 7.11 2.54
N PRO A 119 9.95 7.39 2.00
CA PRO A 119 10.27 8.75 1.53
C PRO A 119 9.23 9.28 0.54
N GLY A 120 8.75 10.48 0.82
CA GLY A 120 7.75 11.14 -0.03
C GLY A 120 6.32 10.63 0.15
N VAL A 121 6.10 9.58 0.94
CA VAL A 121 4.79 8.94 1.10
C VAL A 121 4.27 9.09 2.53
N GLY A 122 4.99 8.62 3.52
CA GLY A 122 4.60 8.69 4.92
C GLY A 122 4.98 7.46 5.71
N LEU A 123 4.39 7.33 6.89
CA LEU A 123 4.62 6.18 7.78
C LEU A 123 3.65 5.06 7.41
N TRP A 124 4.18 3.87 7.19
CA TRP A 124 3.42 2.73 6.68
C TRP A 124 3.63 1.49 7.54
N VAL A 125 2.56 0.73 7.77
CA VAL A 125 2.64 -0.54 8.50
C VAL A 125 1.55 -1.48 7.97
N SER A 126 1.84 -2.78 7.97
CA SER A 126 0.90 -3.80 7.54
C SER A 126 0.23 -4.45 8.76
N ALA A 127 -1.02 -4.84 8.60
CA ALA A 127 -1.83 -5.40 9.67
C ALA A 127 -2.82 -6.44 9.14
N LYS A 128 -3.48 -7.14 10.06
CA LYS A 128 -4.61 -8.03 9.77
C LYS A 128 -5.80 -7.65 10.63
N ASP A 129 -6.99 -7.81 10.07
CA ASP A 129 -8.22 -7.65 10.84
C ASP A 129 -8.54 -8.94 11.60
N THR A 130 -9.71 -8.98 12.26
CA THR A 130 -10.14 -10.15 13.05
C THR A 130 -10.50 -11.36 12.20
N GLU A 131 -10.69 -11.16 10.89
CA GLU A 131 -11.08 -12.23 9.96
C GLU A 131 -9.92 -12.75 9.13
N GLY A 132 -8.70 -12.28 9.41
CA GLY A 132 -7.51 -12.69 8.70
C GLY A 132 -7.23 -11.91 7.43
N ASN A 133 -7.98 -10.86 7.16
CA ASN A 133 -7.73 -10.03 5.98
C ASN A 133 -6.56 -9.10 6.21
N ARG A 134 -5.64 -9.07 5.26
CA ARG A 134 -4.49 -8.19 5.30
C ARG A 134 -4.82 -6.82 4.73
N PHE A 135 -4.35 -5.78 5.39
CA PHE A 135 -4.45 -4.40 4.91
C PHE A 135 -3.25 -3.61 5.41
N SER A 136 -3.09 -2.40 4.92
CA SER A 136 -2.00 -1.52 5.36
C SER A 136 -2.56 -0.21 5.87
N ILE A 137 -1.80 0.42 6.75
CA ILE A 137 -2.15 1.72 7.34
C ILE A 137 -1.08 2.71 6.94
N LEU A 138 -1.49 3.86 6.49
CA LEU A 138 -0.59 4.92 6.06
C LEU A 138 -0.93 6.23 6.75
N GLN A 139 0.07 6.83 7.39
CA GLN A 139 -0.02 8.22 7.83
C GLN A 139 0.70 9.04 6.78
N PRO A 140 -0.03 9.74 5.89
CA PRO A 140 0.62 10.48 4.81
C PRO A 140 1.55 11.56 5.34
N LYS A 141 2.61 11.81 4.60
CA LYS A 141 3.53 12.91 4.89
C LYS A 141 2.82 14.22 4.61
N MET A 142 2.88 15.10 5.58
CA MET A 142 2.28 16.43 5.47
C MET A 142 3.26 17.43 4.87
#